data_e1a9ba3f436c59209c4ad633f06066a1
#
_entry.id   e1a9ba3f436c59209c4ad633f06066a1
#
_cell.length_a   1.000
_cell.length_b   1.000
_cell.length_c   1.000
_cell.angle_alpha   90.00
_cell.angle_beta   90.00
_cell.angle_gamma   90.00
#
_symmetry.space_group_name_H-M   'P 1'
#
loop_
_entity.id
_entity.type
_entity.pdbx_description
1 polymer ?
#
loop_
_entity_poly.entity_id
_entity_poly.type
_entity_poly.pdbx_seq_one_letter_code
_entity_poly.pdbx_strand_id
1 'polypeptide(L)'
;MTGQPSTARARSARPIWVGVDPSQDETPRPPLTRPRVVRTALRLVDDHGLPALTMRALAIELQVSPMALYNHVRDKDELVDLMVDLMLGEVDSSATTGDWATQLRALVCSYHQVLCAHPGLARVYGTQVRIGPHGLLIMERLLGLLLQAGFSPPEAANAVFALFTCTVGFHQMGRIGPPDFSALPPERIPSITAVTAHLREVHRGRFEYGLDTLLAGLRTTHIPRHHPGTAKNHAGSETSPGNGAASAAGDRGGGGRTTV
;
A
#
# COMPACT_ATOMS: atom_id res chain seq x y z
N MET A 1 -45.58 13.17 90.32
CA MET A 1 -45.86 13.85 89.04
C MET A 1 -44.69 13.55 88.07
N THR A 2 -44.94 12.62 87.26
CA THR A 2 -43.99 11.97 86.38
C THR A 2 -44.00 12.62 84.98
N GLY A 3 -42.91 13.23 84.62
CA GLY A 3 -42.72 13.78 83.25
C GLY A 3 -42.07 12.75 82.37
N GLN A 4 -42.75 12.37 81.28
CA GLN A 4 -42.22 11.49 80.25
C GLN A 4 -41.23 12.25 79.30
N PRO A 5 -40.14 11.61 78.82
CA PRO A 5 -39.29 12.19 77.85
C PRO A 5 -39.86 11.93 76.46
N SER A 6 -39.94 13.01 75.67
CA SER A 6 -40.28 13.03 74.25
C SER A 6 -39.18 12.35 73.40
N THR A 7 -39.54 11.26 72.76
CA THR A 7 -38.69 10.59 71.80
C THR A 7 -38.69 11.36 70.45
N ALA A 8 -37.62 12.12 70.22
CA ALA A 8 -37.33 12.72 68.87
C ALA A 8 -36.98 11.59 67.87
N ARG A 9 -37.88 11.39 66.92
CA ARG A 9 -37.72 10.47 65.80
C ARG A 9 -36.59 10.98 64.89
N ALA A 10 -35.45 10.30 64.94
CA ALA A 10 -34.37 10.54 64.02
C ALA A 10 -34.87 10.25 62.57
N ARG A 11 -34.94 11.26 61.72
CA ARG A 11 -35.13 11.11 60.28
C ARG A 11 -33.85 10.49 59.72
N SER A 12 -33.92 9.19 59.40
CA SER A 12 -32.84 8.55 58.61
C SER A 12 -32.78 9.23 57.25
N ALA A 13 -31.73 9.96 57.01
CA ALA A 13 -31.43 10.50 55.69
C ALA A 13 -31.19 9.31 54.73
N ARG A 14 -32.12 9.13 53.78
CA ARG A 14 -31.90 8.17 52.68
C ARG A 14 -30.71 8.68 51.87
N PRO A 15 -29.74 7.83 51.54
CA PRO A 15 -28.64 8.24 50.61
C PRO A 15 -29.21 8.65 49.29
N ILE A 16 -28.72 9.76 48.73
CA ILE A 16 -29.18 10.46 47.52
C ILE A 16 -29.05 9.61 46.25
N TRP A 17 -28.46 8.44 46.31
CA TRP A 17 -28.09 7.53 45.22
C TRP A 17 -28.89 6.22 45.15
N VAL A 18 -29.94 6.09 45.99
CA VAL A 18 -30.85 4.95 45.87
C VAL A 18 -31.75 5.15 44.66
N GLY A 19 -31.40 4.49 43.56
CA GLY A 19 -32.18 4.50 42.30
C GLY A 19 -31.38 4.83 41.07
N VAL A 20 -30.08 5.19 41.17
CA VAL A 20 -29.18 5.30 40.05
C VAL A 20 -28.26 4.07 40.11
N ASP A 21 -28.57 3.05 39.31
CA ASP A 21 -27.65 1.94 39.07
C ASP A 21 -26.66 2.42 38.02
N PRO A 22 -25.41 2.73 38.39
CA PRO A 22 -24.40 3.19 37.41
C PRO A 22 -23.98 2.11 36.42
N SER A 23 -24.50 0.89 36.55
CA SER A 23 -24.19 -0.23 35.66
C SER A 23 -25.18 -0.40 34.50
N GLN A 24 -26.27 0.36 34.42
CA GLN A 24 -27.33 0.14 33.44
C GLN A 24 -27.17 0.91 32.12
N ASP A 25 -26.19 1.82 32.00
CA ASP A 25 -25.99 2.62 30.75
C ASP A 25 -24.67 2.38 30.01
N GLU A 26 -23.90 1.39 30.44
CA GLU A 26 -22.71 1.01 29.64
C GLU A 26 -23.08 -0.06 28.61
N THR A 27 -23.53 0.37 27.43
CA THR A 27 -23.39 -0.47 26.22
C THR A 27 -21.94 -0.98 26.21
N PRO A 28 -21.70 -2.32 26.16
CA PRO A 28 -20.35 -2.87 26.19
C PRO A 28 -19.53 -2.25 25.08
N ARG A 29 -18.57 -1.42 25.44
CA ARG A 29 -17.67 -0.80 24.45
C ARG A 29 -16.90 -1.91 23.78
N PRO A 30 -16.86 -1.95 22.43
CA PRO A 30 -16.08 -2.96 21.76
C PRO A 30 -14.61 -2.85 22.20
N PRO A 31 -13.93 -3.99 22.42
CA PRO A 31 -12.57 -4.02 22.93
C PRO A 31 -11.64 -3.20 22.02
N LEU A 32 -10.66 -2.52 22.63
CA LEU A 32 -9.61 -1.86 21.88
C LEU A 32 -8.73 -2.92 21.24
N THR A 33 -8.59 -2.85 19.92
CA THR A 33 -7.75 -3.76 19.14
C THR A 33 -6.87 -2.96 18.20
N ARG A 34 -5.71 -3.50 17.83
CA ARG A 34 -4.81 -2.86 16.86
C ARG A 34 -5.53 -2.45 15.56
N PRO A 35 -6.35 -3.30 14.89
CA PRO A 35 -7.09 -2.89 13.71
C PRO A 35 -8.09 -1.76 13.96
N ARG A 36 -8.70 -1.68 15.15
CA ARG A 36 -9.61 -0.58 15.51
C ARG A 36 -8.84 0.72 15.67
N VAL A 37 -7.67 0.68 16.34
CA VAL A 37 -6.78 1.85 16.48
C VAL A 37 -6.37 2.39 15.11
N VAL A 38 -5.89 1.53 14.21
CA VAL A 38 -5.43 1.90 12.87
C VAL A 38 -6.56 2.47 12.02
N ARG A 39 -7.72 1.81 11.97
CA ARG A 39 -8.89 2.30 11.20
C ARG A 39 -9.40 3.65 11.71
N THR A 40 -9.43 3.86 13.03
CA THR A 40 -9.86 5.15 13.59
C THR A 40 -8.84 6.24 13.29
N ALA A 41 -7.54 5.93 13.34
CA ALA A 41 -6.48 6.86 12.97
C ALA A 41 -6.56 7.24 11.49
N LEU A 42 -6.82 6.28 10.60
CA LEU A 42 -7.00 6.53 9.16
C LEU A 42 -8.15 7.50 8.92
N ARG A 43 -9.33 7.25 9.49
CA ARG A 43 -10.49 8.16 9.38
C ARG A 43 -10.15 9.56 9.90
N LEU A 44 -9.51 9.67 11.06
CA LEU A 44 -9.10 10.95 11.62
C LEU A 44 -8.19 11.75 10.65
N VAL A 45 -7.31 11.04 9.95
CA VAL A 45 -6.42 11.66 8.94
C VAL A 45 -7.18 12.04 7.67
N ASP A 46 -8.12 11.22 7.23
CA ASP A 46 -8.95 11.52 6.05
C ASP A 46 -9.84 12.75 6.29
N ASP A 47 -10.42 12.87 7.50
CA ASP A 47 -11.33 13.97 7.85
C ASP A 47 -10.58 15.27 8.16
N HIS A 48 -9.42 15.21 8.80
CA HIS A 48 -8.74 16.38 9.38
C HIS A 48 -7.29 16.57 8.93
N GLY A 49 -6.76 15.66 8.13
CA GLY A 49 -5.37 15.64 7.66
C GLY A 49 -4.38 15.10 8.70
N LEU A 50 -3.20 14.71 8.22
CA LEU A 50 -2.16 14.10 9.04
C LEU A 50 -1.66 14.96 10.23
N PRO A 51 -1.61 16.31 10.13
CA PRO A 51 -1.23 17.14 11.29
C PRO A 51 -2.17 17.01 12.48
N ALA A 52 -3.45 16.68 12.26
CA ALA A 52 -4.42 16.45 13.33
C ALA A 52 -4.18 15.13 14.09
N LEU A 53 -3.47 14.19 13.50
CA LEU A 53 -3.15 12.91 14.13
C LEU A 53 -2.13 13.10 15.25
N THR A 54 -2.63 13.06 16.49
CA THR A 54 -1.81 12.94 17.70
C THR A 54 -2.31 11.76 18.53
N MET A 55 -1.45 11.15 19.33
CA MET A 55 -1.86 10.05 20.20
C MET A 55 -2.98 10.48 21.16
N ARG A 56 -2.98 11.74 21.59
CA ARG A 56 -4.03 12.32 22.44
C ARG A 56 -5.37 12.46 21.70
N ALA A 57 -5.36 12.99 20.46
CA ALA A 57 -6.58 13.13 19.66
C ALA A 57 -7.18 11.76 19.34
N LEU A 58 -6.36 10.78 18.98
CA LEU A 58 -6.79 9.41 18.73
C LEU A 58 -7.36 8.73 19.99
N ALA A 59 -6.77 8.98 21.16
CA ALA A 59 -7.27 8.45 22.42
C ALA A 59 -8.65 9.03 22.78
N ILE A 60 -8.87 10.32 22.52
CA ILE A 60 -10.18 10.99 22.70
C ILE A 60 -11.22 10.35 21.77
N GLU A 61 -10.89 10.19 20.48
CA GLU A 61 -11.79 9.58 19.48
C GLU A 61 -12.18 8.14 19.83
N LEU A 62 -11.24 7.38 20.37
CA LEU A 62 -11.44 5.99 20.80
C LEU A 62 -12.05 5.88 22.21
N GLN A 63 -12.14 7.01 22.94
CA GLN A 63 -12.58 7.09 24.35
C GLN A 63 -11.74 6.20 25.28
N VAL A 64 -10.42 6.23 25.11
CA VAL A 64 -9.45 5.49 25.93
C VAL A 64 -8.37 6.43 26.49
N SER A 65 -7.53 5.94 27.39
CA SER A 65 -6.34 6.68 27.80
C SER A 65 -5.27 6.64 26.70
N PRO A 66 -4.44 7.68 26.52
CA PRO A 66 -3.32 7.63 25.59
C PRO A 66 -2.38 6.45 25.85
N MET A 67 -2.20 6.04 27.09
CA MET A 67 -1.37 4.90 27.46
C MET A 67 -1.91 3.57 26.91
N ALA A 68 -3.24 3.42 26.81
CA ALA A 68 -3.85 2.22 26.24
C ALA A 68 -3.50 2.03 24.75
N LEU A 69 -3.25 3.11 24.02
CA LEU A 69 -2.84 3.02 22.60
C LEU A 69 -1.45 2.40 22.45
N TYR A 70 -0.53 2.70 23.38
CA TYR A 70 0.85 2.19 23.33
C TYR A 70 0.95 0.68 23.56
N ASN A 71 -0.13 0.03 24.03
CA ASN A 71 -0.23 -1.43 24.05
C ASN A 71 -0.47 -2.03 22.64
N HIS A 72 -0.86 -1.21 21.68
CA HIS A 72 -1.20 -1.64 20.32
C HIS A 72 -0.23 -1.13 19.25
N VAL A 73 0.39 0.03 19.47
CA VAL A 73 1.36 0.66 18.57
C VAL A 73 2.48 1.27 19.40
N ARG A 74 3.73 1.17 18.93
CA ARG A 74 4.91 1.66 19.65
C ARG A 74 4.96 3.20 19.68
N ASP A 75 4.68 3.78 18.55
CA ASP A 75 4.80 5.22 18.31
C ASP A 75 3.89 5.67 17.16
N LYS A 76 3.94 6.96 16.84
CA LYS A 76 3.17 7.53 15.73
C LYS A 76 3.68 7.05 14.37
N ASP A 77 4.94 6.77 14.22
CA ASP A 77 5.53 6.38 12.95
C ASP A 77 5.08 4.95 12.58
N GLU A 78 5.08 4.01 13.54
CA GLU A 78 4.47 2.70 13.34
C GLU A 78 2.97 2.81 12.99
N LEU A 79 2.25 3.72 13.66
CA LEU A 79 0.83 3.93 13.35
C LEU A 79 0.64 4.42 11.92
N VAL A 80 1.50 5.33 11.43
CA VAL A 80 1.48 5.81 10.04
C VAL A 80 1.79 4.67 9.07
N ASP A 81 2.81 3.86 9.33
CA ASP A 81 3.14 2.68 8.51
C ASP A 81 1.94 1.72 8.40
N LEU A 82 1.26 1.44 9.53
CA LEU A 82 0.08 0.58 9.56
C LEU A 82 -1.13 1.18 8.84
N MET A 83 -1.34 2.48 8.93
CA MET A 83 -2.42 3.16 8.20
C MET A 83 -2.17 3.12 6.69
N VAL A 84 -0.93 3.33 6.26
CA VAL A 84 -0.55 3.22 4.85
C VAL A 84 -0.76 1.79 4.35
N ASP A 85 -0.36 0.78 5.11
CA ASP A 85 -0.58 -0.61 4.71
C ASP A 85 -2.08 -0.94 4.65
N LEU A 86 -2.89 -0.45 5.59
CA LEU A 86 -4.35 -0.59 5.55
C LEU A 86 -4.96 0.06 4.31
N MET A 87 -4.56 1.29 3.98
CA MET A 87 -4.95 2.01 2.77
C MET A 87 -4.59 1.22 1.51
N LEU A 88 -3.38 0.65 1.43
CA LEU A 88 -2.96 -0.17 0.30
C LEU A 88 -3.77 -1.47 0.18
N GLY A 89 -4.33 -1.97 1.27
CA GLY A 89 -5.26 -3.11 1.27
C GLY A 89 -6.57 -2.86 0.51
N GLU A 90 -6.90 -1.60 0.19
CA GLU A 90 -8.07 -1.23 -0.61
C GLU A 90 -7.83 -1.30 -2.13
N VAL A 91 -6.57 -1.52 -2.54
CA VAL A 91 -6.22 -1.65 -3.96
C VAL A 91 -6.82 -2.93 -4.53
N ASP A 92 -7.66 -2.78 -5.55
CA ASP A 92 -8.21 -3.93 -6.26
C ASP A 92 -7.15 -4.55 -7.18
N SER A 93 -6.70 -5.73 -6.80
CA SER A 93 -5.77 -6.56 -7.57
C SER A 93 -6.43 -7.74 -8.27
N SER A 94 -7.77 -7.78 -8.33
CA SER A 94 -8.54 -8.93 -8.83
C SER A 94 -8.58 -9.03 -10.37
N ALA A 95 -8.16 -7.99 -11.10
CA ALA A 95 -8.17 -8.00 -12.57
C ALA A 95 -7.27 -9.12 -13.11
N THR A 96 -7.88 -10.10 -13.78
CA THR A 96 -7.21 -11.27 -14.37
C THR A 96 -7.47 -11.43 -15.87
N THR A 97 -8.30 -10.56 -16.46
CA THR A 97 -8.71 -10.63 -17.86
C THR A 97 -7.89 -9.65 -18.72
N GLY A 98 -7.67 -10.04 -19.97
CA GLY A 98 -6.87 -9.25 -20.91
C GLY A 98 -5.38 -9.58 -20.88
N ASP A 99 -4.62 -8.86 -21.71
CA ASP A 99 -3.16 -8.97 -21.73
C ASP A 99 -2.52 -8.36 -20.47
N TRP A 100 -1.23 -8.58 -20.30
CA TRP A 100 -0.46 -8.08 -19.17
C TRP A 100 -0.59 -6.56 -18.98
N ALA A 101 -0.62 -5.79 -20.06
CA ALA A 101 -0.69 -4.33 -19.98
C ALA A 101 -2.10 -3.87 -19.56
N THR A 102 -3.16 -4.57 -19.97
CA THR A 102 -4.53 -4.33 -19.52
C THR A 102 -4.68 -4.60 -18.02
N GLN A 103 -4.16 -5.73 -17.54
CA GLN A 103 -4.18 -6.08 -16.11
C GLN A 103 -3.33 -5.10 -15.29
N LEU A 104 -2.14 -4.74 -15.79
CA LEU A 104 -1.25 -3.78 -15.15
C LEU A 104 -1.91 -2.39 -15.04
N ARG A 105 -2.58 -1.95 -16.13
CA ARG A 105 -3.34 -0.70 -16.16
C ARG A 105 -4.43 -0.68 -15.10
N ALA A 106 -5.23 -1.74 -15.00
CA ALA A 106 -6.30 -1.84 -14.03
C ALA A 106 -5.77 -1.74 -12.59
N LEU A 107 -4.71 -2.48 -12.27
CA LEU A 107 -4.07 -2.47 -10.96
C LEU A 107 -3.51 -1.08 -10.60
N VAL A 108 -2.80 -0.43 -11.54
CA VAL A 108 -2.20 0.90 -11.31
C VAL A 108 -3.29 1.98 -11.21
N CYS A 109 -4.37 1.88 -11.97
CA CYS A 109 -5.52 2.77 -11.83
C CYS A 109 -6.19 2.64 -10.47
N SER A 110 -6.42 1.40 -9.98
CA SER A 110 -6.96 1.18 -8.65
C SER A 110 -6.02 1.75 -7.56
N TYR A 111 -4.73 1.52 -7.68
CA TYR A 111 -3.73 2.10 -6.78
C TYR A 111 -3.80 3.64 -6.76
N HIS A 112 -3.89 4.30 -7.92
CA HIS A 112 -4.05 5.75 -8.00
C HIS A 112 -5.36 6.23 -7.35
N GLN A 113 -6.46 5.51 -7.55
CA GLN A 113 -7.76 5.83 -6.92
C GLN A 113 -7.67 5.80 -5.39
N VAL A 114 -7.00 4.81 -4.83
CA VAL A 114 -6.75 4.71 -3.38
C VAL A 114 -5.93 5.90 -2.87
N LEU A 115 -4.86 6.30 -3.58
CA LEU A 115 -4.10 7.51 -3.22
C LEU A 115 -4.97 8.78 -3.25
N CYS A 116 -5.91 8.86 -4.19
CA CYS A 116 -6.84 9.99 -4.28
C CYS A 116 -7.89 9.97 -3.17
N ALA A 117 -8.31 8.80 -2.70
CA ALA A 117 -9.24 8.65 -1.59
C ALA A 117 -8.61 9.04 -0.23
N HIS A 118 -7.28 8.85 -0.06
CA HIS A 118 -6.54 9.11 1.17
C HIS A 118 -5.46 10.19 1.02
N PRO A 119 -5.81 11.43 0.65
CA PRO A 119 -4.82 12.46 0.31
C PRO A 119 -3.92 12.88 1.48
N GLY A 120 -4.38 12.67 2.72
CA GLY A 120 -3.62 12.95 3.94
C GLY A 120 -2.42 12.03 4.11
N LEU A 121 -2.56 10.75 3.78
CA LEU A 121 -1.50 9.75 3.83
C LEU A 121 -0.64 9.73 2.57
N ALA A 122 -1.24 9.94 1.41
CA ALA A 122 -0.51 9.91 0.14
C ALA A 122 0.66 10.92 0.09
N ARG A 123 0.64 11.98 0.92
CA ARG A 123 1.75 12.94 1.06
C ARG A 123 2.99 12.34 1.71
N VAL A 124 2.81 11.41 2.63
CA VAL A 124 3.90 10.79 3.39
C VAL A 124 4.38 9.53 2.67
N TYR A 125 3.48 8.92 1.93
CA TYR A 125 3.76 7.73 1.16
C TYR A 125 4.84 8.01 0.10
N GLY A 126 5.88 7.20 0.09
CA GLY A 126 7.04 7.37 -0.80
C GLY A 126 8.21 8.17 -0.19
N THR A 127 8.04 8.82 0.99
CA THR A 127 9.14 9.57 1.62
C THR A 127 9.74 8.86 2.83
N GLN A 128 8.93 8.15 3.63
CA GLN A 128 9.35 7.57 4.91
C GLN A 128 8.68 6.24 5.26
N VAL A 129 7.76 5.73 4.44
CA VAL A 129 6.92 4.59 4.78
C VAL A 129 7.63 3.27 4.53
N ARG A 130 7.55 2.35 5.49
CA ARG A 130 7.95 0.97 5.31
C ARG A 130 6.85 0.22 4.56
N ILE A 131 7.27 -0.62 3.63
CA ILE A 131 6.32 -1.46 2.87
C ILE A 131 5.79 -2.55 3.79
N GLY A 132 4.47 -2.55 4.02
CA GLY A 132 3.75 -3.57 4.76
C GLY A 132 3.29 -4.74 3.88
N PRO A 133 2.55 -5.71 4.46
CA PRO A 133 2.07 -6.89 3.74
C PRO A 133 1.24 -6.60 2.50
N HIS A 134 0.31 -5.63 2.55
CA HIS A 134 -0.50 -5.26 1.38
C HIS A 134 0.34 -4.62 0.28
N GLY A 135 1.28 -3.75 0.64
CA GLY A 135 2.21 -3.16 -0.32
C GLY A 135 3.09 -4.20 -1.00
N LEU A 136 3.56 -5.22 -0.26
CA LEU A 136 4.32 -6.34 -0.83
C LEU A 136 3.47 -7.18 -1.79
N LEU A 137 2.19 -7.45 -1.48
CA LEU A 137 1.30 -8.19 -2.37
C LEU A 137 1.03 -7.44 -3.67
N ILE A 138 0.86 -6.10 -3.63
CA ILE A 138 0.73 -5.27 -4.83
C ILE A 138 2.01 -5.36 -5.66
N MET A 139 3.17 -5.21 -5.04
CA MET A 139 4.46 -5.31 -5.73
C MET A 139 4.67 -6.69 -6.37
N GLU A 140 4.37 -7.77 -5.65
CA GLU A 140 4.42 -9.14 -6.17
C GLU A 140 3.50 -9.31 -7.39
N ARG A 141 2.29 -8.77 -7.33
CA ARG A 141 1.36 -8.82 -8.47
C ARG A 141 1.87 -8.06 -9.68
N LEU A 142 2.41 -6.85 -9.49
CA LEU A 142 3.00 -6.05 -10.58
C LEU A 142 4.19 -6.76 -11.23
N LEU A 143 5.13 -7.24 -10.42
CA LEU A 143 6.30 -7.98 -10.90
C LEU A 143 5.89 -9.27 -11.60
N GLY A 144 4.95 -10.03 -11.02
CA GLY A 144 4.45 -11.28 -11.59
C GLY A 144 3.86 -11.09 -12.98
N LEU A 145 3.06 -10.03 -13.22
CA LEU A 145 2.50 -9.72 -14.52
C LEU A 145 3.60 -9.45 -15.57
N LEU A 146 4.62 -8.69 -15.21
CA LEU A 146 5.73 -8.36 -16.11
C LEU A 146 6.62 -9.57 -16.40
N LEU A 147 6.99 -10.34 -15.38
CA LEU A 147 7.82 -11.53 -15.53
C LEU A 147 7.11 -12.61 -16.38
N GLN A 148 5.81 -12.83 -16.17
CA GLN A 148 4.99 -13.75 -16.98
C GLN A 148 4.86 -13.28 -18.43
N ALA A 149 4.87 -11.95 -18.66
CA ALA A 149 4.89 -11.39 -20.00
C ALA A 149 6.26 -11.54 -20.71
N GLY A 150 7.30 -12.01 -19.98
CA GLY A 150 8.63 -12.28 -20.54
C GLY A 150 9.64 -11.17 -20.32
N PHE A 151 9.34 -10.14 -19.51
CA PHE A 151 10.33 -9.16 -19.09
C PHE A 151 11.43 -9.83 -18.26
N SER A 152 12.67 -9.43 -18.45
CA SER A 152 13.75 -9.84 -17.57
C SER A 152 13.59 -9.22 -16.16
N PRO A 153 14.15 -9.81 -15.10
CA PRO A 153 14.05 -9.25 -13.76
C PRO A 153 14.48 -7.78 -13.64
N PRO A 154 15.58 -7.32 -14.28
CA PRO A 154 15.94 -5.90 -14.27
C PRO A 154 14.91 -5.00 -14.97
N GLU A 155 14.35 -5.45 -16.11
CA GLU A 155 13.33 -4.69 -16.84
C GLU A 155 12.05 -4.59 -16.01
N ALA A 156 11.59 -5.70 -15.41
CA ALA A 156 10.42 -5.72 -14.53
C ALA A 156 10.59 -4.80 -13.32
N ALA A 157 11.74 -4.82 -12.67
CA ALA A 157 12.04 -3.95 -11.54
C ALA A 157 12.01 -2.46 -11.94
N ASN A 158 12.64 -2.10 -13.05
CA ASN A 158 12.64 -0.73 -13.57
C ASN A 158 11.23 -0.28 -13.97
N ALA A 159 10.44 -1.15 -14.61
CA ALA A 159 9.06 -0.86 -15.00
C ALA A 159 8.18 -0.60 -13.77
N VAL A 160 8.26 -1.45 -12.73
CA VAL A 160 7.50 -1.25 -11.48
C VAL A 160 7.90 0.05 -10.80
N PHE A 161 9.20 0.36 -10.73
CA PHE A 161 9.68 1.62 -10.16
C PHE A 161 9.17 2.84 -10.95
N ALA A 162 9.19 2.78 -12.28
CA ALA A 162 8.66 3.85 -13.14
C ALA A 162 7.15 4.04 -12.93
N LEU A 163 6.36 2.95 -12.91
CA LEU A 163 4.92 2.99 -12.66
C LEU A 163 4.60 3.59 -11.28
N PHE A 164 5.32 3.16 -10.24
CA PHE A 164 5.18 3.68 -8.89
C PHE A 164 5.48 5.18 -8.83
N THR A 165 6.65 5.59 -9.32
CA THR A 165 7.09 7.00 -9.31
C THR A 165 6.13 7.88 -10.10
N CYS A 166 5.70 7.41 -11.28
CA CYS A 166 4.73 8.11 -12.12
C CYS A 166 3.40 8.31 -11.38
N THR A 167 2.86 7.25 -10.76
CA THR A 167 1.58 7.30 -10.04
C THR A 167 1.63 8.25 -8.85
N VAL A 168 2.64 8.13 -8.00
CA VAL A 168 2.85 9.02 -6.85
C VAL A 168 3.08 10.46 -7.30
N GLY A 169 3.89 10.66 -8.35
CA GLY A 169 4.18 11.97 -8.94
C GLY A 169 2.91 12.64 -9.48
N PHE A 170 2.09 11.93 -10.23
CA PHE A 170 0.80 12.47 -10.71
C PHE A 170 -0.15 12.82 -9.58
N HIS A 171 -0.24 11.96 -8.55
CA HIS A 171 -1.06 12.27 -7.38
C HIS A 171 -0.59 13.55 -6.68
N GLN A 172 0.71 13.72 -6.46
CA GLN A 172 1.26 14.90 -5.79
C GLN A 172 1.14 16.17 -6.64
N MET A 173 1.48 16.08 -7.94
CA MET A 173 1.43 17.22 -8.87
C MET A 173 0.00 17.62 -9.24
N GLY A 174 -0.93 16.67 -9.29
CA GLY A 174 -2.34 16.93 -9.57
C GLY A 174 -3.04 17.87 -8.58
N ARG A 175 -2.44 18.10 -7.43
CA ARG A 175 -2.92 19.05 -6.40
C ARG A 175 -2.37 20.47 -6.59
N ILE A 176 -1.37 20.64 -7.45
CA ILE A 176 -0.78 21.94 -7.77
C ILE A 176 -1.58 22.50 -8.95
N GLY A 177 -2.23 23.63 -8.74
CA GLY A 177 -2.91 24.34 -9.83
C GLY A 177 -1.95 24.72 -10.96
N PRO A 178 -2.47 25.01 -12.17
CA PRO A 178 -1.63 25.51 -13.25
C PRO A 178 -0.93 26.81 -12.82
N PRO A 179 0.35 26.99 -13.18
CA PRO A 179 1.06 28.23 -12.91
C PRO A 179 0.35 29.43 -13.56
N ASP A 180 0.40 30.57 -12.89
CA ASP A 180 -0.06 31.83 -13.46
C ASP A 180 1.03 32.42 -14.36
N PHE A 181 0.77 32.48 -15.65
CA PHE A 181 1.68 33.06 -16.65
C PHE A 181 1.28 34.47 -17.07
N SER A 182 0.26 35.09 -16.44
CA SER A 182 -0.30 36.40 -16.85
C SER A 182 0.71 37.56 -16.73
N ALA A 183 1.76 37.38 -15.95
CA ALA A 183 2.81 38.38 -15.77
C ALA A 183 3.77 38.52 -16.97
N LEU A 184 3.73 37.59 -17.94
CA LEU A 184 4.62 37.60 -19.09
C LEU A 184 3.87 37.90 -20.38
N PRO A 185 4.44 38.75 -21.28
CA PRO A 185 3.84 39.01 -22.57
C PRO A 185 3.74 37.72 -23.43
N PRO A 186 2.62 37.47 -24.09
CA PRO A 186 2.41 36.25 -24.90
C PRO A 186 3.51 36.02 -25.95
N GLU A 187 4.07 37.07 -26.50
CA GLU A 187 5.11 37.02 -27.52
C GLU A 187 6.42 36.42 -26.99
N ARG A 188 6.68 36.55 -25.68
CA ARG A 188 7.86 35.96 -25.00
C ARG A 188 7.68 34.49 -24.63
N ILE A 189 6.42 34.00 -24.62
CA ILE A 189 6.05 32.65 -24.19
C ILE A 189 5.05 31.99 -25.18
N PRO A 190 5.32 31.98 -26.48
CA PRO A 190 4.35 31.55 -27.48
C PRO A 190 3.90 30.09 -27.28
N SER A 191 4.81 29.18 -26.93
CA SER A 191 4.46 27.77 -26.67
C SER A 191 3.59 27.59 -25.43
N ILE A 192 3.84 28.33 -24.35
CA ILE A 192 3.01 28.32 -23.14
C ILE A 192 1.63 28.87 -23.47
N THR A 193 1.57 29.99 -24.19
CA THR A 193 0.31 30.61 -24.63
C THR A 193 -0.55 29.65 -25.43
N ALA A 194 0.05 28.92 -26.36
CA ALA A 194 -0.65 27.93 -27.19
C ALA A 194 -1.29 26.81 -26.38
N VAL A 195 -0.73 26.41 -25.24
CA VAL A 195 -1.23 25.29 -24.43
C VAL A 195 -1.97 25.72 -23.14
N THR A 196 -1.99 27.02 -22.82
CA THR A 196 -2.53 27.54 -21.54
C THR A 196 -4.00 27.13 -21.31
N ALA A 197 -4.85 27.19 -22.36
CA ALA A 197 -6.24 26.77 -22.25
C ALA A 197 -6.32 25.28 -21.84
N HIS A 198 -5.53 24.43 -22.49
CA HIS A 198 -5.48 22.99 -22.23
C HIS A 198 -4.84 22.66 -20.87
N LEU A 199 -3.88 23.46 -20.39
CA LEU A 199 -3.31 23.29 -19.05
C LEU A 199 -4.33 23.46 -17.93
N ARG A 200 -5.37 24.28 -18.15
CA ARG A 200 -6.48 24.48 -17.19
C ARG A 200 -7.53 23.37 -17.25
N GLU A 201 -7.79 22.82 -18.42
CA GLU A 201 -8.83 21.81 -18.64
C GLU A 201 -8.39 20.38 -18.31
N VAL A 202 -7.11 20.06 -18.44
CA VAL A 202 -6.58 18.67 -18.43
C VAL A 202 -6.27 18.13 -17.02
N HIS A 203 -6.89 18.66 -15.95
CA HIS A 203 -6.72 18.01 -14.63
C HIS A 203 -7.35 16.61 -14.57
N ARG A 204 -8.41 16.37 -15.35
CA ARG A 204 -9.01 15.04 -15.50
C ARG A 204 -8.32 14.31 -16.67
N GLY A 205 -7.82 13.11 -16.43
CA GLY A 205 -7.23 12.28 -17.49
C GLY A 205 -5.70 12.40 -17.67
N ARG A 206 -5.02 13.30 -16.92
CA ARG A 206 -3.54 13.39 -17.02
C ARG A 206 -2.83 12.12 -16.55
N PHE A 207 -3.34 11.54 -15.49
CA PHE A 207 -2.79 10.29 -14.96
C PHE A 207 -2.96 9.16 -15.98
N GLU A 208 -4.17 8.98 -16.51
CA GLU A 208 -4.48 7.96 -17.50
C GLU A 208 -3.63 8.15 -18.76
N TYR A 209 -3.50 9.39 -19.25
CA TYR A 209 -2.64 9.69 -20.40
C TYR A 209 -1.17 9.31 -20.12
N GLY A 210 -0.65 9.68 -18.97
CA GLY A 210 0.73 9.36 -18.57
C GLY A 210 0.94 7.85 -18.42
N LEU A 211 -0.01 7.17 -17.80
CA LEU A 211 0.02 5.72 -17.63
C LEU A 211 -0.05 5.00 -18.98
N ASP A 212 -0.97 5.39 -19.86
CA ASP A 212 -1.12 4.79 -21.19
C ASP A 212 0.12 5.02 -22.06
N THR A 213 0.75 6.20 -21.97
CA THR A 213 2.03 6.50 -22.64
C THR A 213 3.15 5.61 -22.10
N LEU A 214 3.24 5.42 -20.79
CA LEU A 214 4.25 4.56 -20.17
C LEU A 214 4.05 3.10 -20.58
N LEU A 215 2.81 2.60 -20.56
CA LEU A 215 2.49 1.24 -20.99
C LEU A 215 2.77 1.01 -22.47
N ALA A 216 2.50 1.99 -23.34
CA ALA A 216 2.87 1.93 -24.75
C ALA A 216 4.39 1.85 -24.92
N GLY A 217 5.16 2.63 -24.16
CA GLY A 217 6.61 2.56 -24.11
C GLY A 217 7.11 1.17 -23.69
N LEU A 218 6.55 0.59 -22.63
CA LEU A 218 6.90 -0.76 -22.18
C LEU A 218 6.58 -1.83 -23.25
N ARG A 219 5.49 -1.70 -23.97
CA ARG A 219 5.15 -2.61 -25.09
C ARG A 219 6.16 -2.54 -26.23
N THR A 220 6.69 -1.37 -26.55
CA THR A 220 7.64 -1.18 -27.66
C THR A 220 9.06 -1.56 -27.30
N THR A 221 9.46 -1.36 -26.05
CA THR A 221 10.82 -1.71 -25.57
C THR A 221 10.94 -3.19 -25.21
N HIS A 222 9.83 -3.82 -24.88
CA HIS A 222 9.80 -5.25 -24.59
C HIS A 222 9.70 -6.04 -25.89
N ILE A 223 10.84 -6.58 -26.37
CA ILE A 223 10.88 -7.57 -27.44
C ILE A 223 10.69 -8.93 -26.79
N PRO A 224 9.57 -9.65 -27.04
CA PRO A 224 9.38 -10.99 -26.49
C PRO A 224 10.56 -11.87 -26.89
N ARG A 225 11.37 -12.28 -25.93
CA ARG A 225 12.37 -13.32 -26.19
C ARG A 225 11.59 -14.60 -26.40
N HIS A 226 11.50 -15.06 -27.65
CA HIS A 226 11.04 -16.40 -27.95
C HIS A 226 11.93 -17.36 -27.14
N HIS A 227 11.41 -17.95 -26.08
CA HIS A 227 11.97 -19.19 -25.57
C HIS A 227 11.82 -20.23 -26.68
N PRO A 228 12.93 -20.76 -27.24
CA PRO A 228 12.81 -21.91 -28.12
C PRO A 228 12.18 -23.01 -27.28
N GLY A 229 10.96 -23.39 -27.69
CA GLY A 229 10.16 -24.40 -27.01
C GLY A 229 11.03 -25.60 -26.67
N THR A 230 10.83 -26.15 -25.50
CA THR A 230 11.16 -27.55 -25.17
C THR A 230 10.55 -28.42 -26.25
N ALA A 231 11.31 -28.69 -27.28
CA ALA A 231 11.00 -29.75 -28.23
C ALA A 231 10.96 -31.05 -27.40
N LYS A 232 9.75 -31.57 -27.22
CA LYS A 232 9.53 -32.91 -26.71
C LYS A 232 10.25 -33.84 -27.64
N ASN A 233 11.42 -34.35 -27.21
CA ASN A 233 12.02 -35.54 -27.77
C ASN A 233 11.09 -36.75 -27.48
N HIS A 234 10.11 -36.94 -28.37
CA HIS A 234 9.59 -38.26 -28.66
C HIS A 234 10.41 -38.83 -29.82
N ALA A 235 11.42 -39.56 -29.51
CA ALA A 235 12.01 -40.55 -30.40
C ALA A 235 12.19 -41.82 -29.58
N GLY A 236 11.37 -42.75 -29.78
CA GLY A 236 11.41 -44.08 -30.33
C GLY A 236 12.43 -44.99 -29.70
N SER A 237 11.90 -45.94 -28.95
CA SER A 237 12.53 -47.19 -28.61
C SER A 237 12.93 -47.95 -29.86
N GLU A 238 14.19 -48.33 -29.98
CA GLU A 238 14.55 -49.58 -30.72
C GLU A 238 15.80 -50.22 -30.06
N THR A 239 15.55 -51.34 -29.45
CA THR A 239 16.27 -52.61 -29.37
C THR A 239 17.81 -52.65 -29.44
N SER A 240 18.32 -53.23 -28.39
CA SER A 240 19.55 -54.04 -28.21
C SER A 240 19.77 -55.10 -29.31
N PRO A 241 20.92 -55.82 -29.48
CA PRO A 241 21.91 -56.15 -28.46
C PRO A 241 23.36 -56.29 -28.99
N GLY A 242 24.33 -56.50 -28.10
CA GLY A 242 25.51 -57.35 -28.41
C GLY A 242 26.88 -56.84 -28.06
N ASN A 243 27.36 -57.35 -26.91
CA ASN A 243 28.65 -58.04 -26.73
C ASN A 243 30.01 -57.35 -26.82
N GLY A 244 30.82 -57.55 -25.81
CA GLY A 244 32.26 -57.71 -25.99
C GLY A 244 33.16 -56.87 -25.07
N ALA A 245 33.38 -57.39 -23.89
CA ALA A 245 34.71 -57.70 -23.31
C ALA A 245 35.85 -56.70 -23.24
N ALA A 246 36.36 -56.61 -22.02
CA ALA A 246 37.76 -56.63 -21.58
C ALA A 246 38.56 -55.31 -21.48
N SER A 247 38.93 -55.02 -20.31
CA SER A 247 40.26 -55.16 -19.65
C SER A 247 41.06 -53.88 -19.42
N ALA A 248 41.37 -53.75 -18.16
CA ALA A 248 42.66 -53.35 -17.56
C ALA A 248 43.10 -51.88 -17.48
N ALA A 249 43.12 -51.41 -16.27
CA ALA A 249 44.30 -51.16 -15.43
C ALA A 249 45.10 -49.87 -15.65
N GLY A 250 45.41 -49.26 -14.54
CA GLY A 250 46.59 -48.39 -14.33
C GLY A 250 46.22 -46.95 -13.99
N ASP A 251 46.23 -46.59 -12.83
CA ASP A 251 47.15 -46.35 -11.73
C ASP A 251 47.78 -44.95 -11.75
N ARG A 252 47.71 -44.32 -10.59
CA ARG A 252 48.59 -43.24 -10.07
C ARG A 252 48.45 -41.83 -10.70
N GLY A 253 48.35 -40.77 -9.97
CA GLY A 253 48.72 -40.38 -8.64
C GLY A 253 49.10 -38.91 -8.64
N GLY A 254 48.97 -38.26 -7.51
CA GLY A 254 49.66 -37.01 -7.15
C GLY A 254 48.96 -35.74 -7.59
N GLY A 255 48.56 -34.83 -6.77
CA GLY A 255 49.20 -34.27 -5.61
C GLY A 255 49.48 -32.79 -5.86
N GLY A 256 49.13 -31.94 -4.89
CA GLY A 256 49.65 -30.57 -4.80
C GLY A 256 48.55 -29.49 -4.78
N ARG A 257 48.00 -29.03 -3.63
CA ARG A 257 48.45 -27.87 -2.83
C ARG A 257 48.91 -26.69 -3.71
N THR A 258 48.36 -25.46 -3.61
CA THR A 258 48.46 -24.48 -2.54
C THR A 258 47.87 -23.13 -3.03
N THR A 259 47.10 -22.48 -2.15
CA THR A 259 47.05 -21.04 -1.83
C THR A 259 47.36 -19.97 -2.90
N VAL A 260 46.48 -19.01 -3.13
CA VAL A 260 46.45 -17.68 -2.48
C VAL A 260 45.03 -17.15 -2.56
#